data_75a455cbc61e2291627be4237b2921cd
#
_entry.id   75a455cbc61e2291627be4237b2921cd
#
_cell.length_a   1.000
_cell.length_b   1.000
_cell.length_c   1.000
_cell.angle_alpha   90.00
_cell.angle_beta   90.00
_cell.angle_gamma   90.00
#
_symmetry.space_group_name_H-M   'P 1'
#
loop_
_entity.id
_entity.type
_entity.pdbx_description
1 polymer ?
#
loop_
_entity_poly.entity_id
_entity_poly.type
_entity_poly.pdbx_seq_one_letter_code
_entity_poly.pdbx_strand_id
1 'polypeptide(L)'
;MTLVPVSLAEANSFVAAWHRHHKPVVGHKFSIGCKTDGRLVGVVIVGRPVSRYLDDGQTLEVNRLCTTGAKNACSFLYAAAARAAKAMGYRKIITYT
;
A
#
# COMPACT_ATOMS: atom_id res chain seq x y z
N MET A 1 2.16 16.96 2.39
CA MET A 1 1.58 15.62 2.24
C MET A 1 1.64 14.89 3.57
N THR A 2 0.53 14.32 4.00
CA THR A 2 0.39 13.74 5.34
C THR A 2 -0.02 12.28 5.23
N LEU A 3 0.63 11.41 6.01
CA LEU A 3 0.23 10.00 6.09
C LEU A 3 -0.99 9.85 6.98
N VAL A 4 -1.90 8.98 6.58
CA VAL A 4 -3.10 8.67 7.38
C VAL A 4 -3.32 7.15 7.36
N PRO A 5 -3.83 6.57 8.45
CA PRO A 5 -4.25 5.18 8.42
C PRO A 5 -5.53 5.07 7.58
N VAL A 6 -5.62 4.00 6.80
CA VAL A 6 -6.85 3.70 6.05
C VAL A 6 -7.19 2.24 6.25
N SER A 7 -8.48 1.94 6.26
CA SER A 7 -8.94 0.56 6.29
C SER A 7 -8.75 -0.10 4.93
N LEU A 8 -8.78 -1.42 4.90
CA LEU A 8 -8.73 -2.14 3.62
C LEU A 8 -9.89 -1.74 2.72
N ALA A 9 -11.09 -1.56 3.28
CA ALA A 9 -12.26 -1.13 2.51
C ALA A 9 -12.05 0.26 1.88
N GLU A 10 -11.51 1.20 2.64
CA GLU A 10 -11.21 2.53 2.13
C GLU A 10 -10.15 2.50 1.03
N ALA A 11 -9.10 1.72 1.23
CA ALA A 11 -8.03 1.57 0.25
C ALA A 11 -8.55 0.92 -1.04
N ASN A 12 -9.35 -0.14 -0.93
CA ASN A 12 -9.96 -0.80 -2.09
C ASN A 12 -10.89 0.15 -2.85
N SER A 13 -11.66 0.97 -2.13
CA SER A 13 -12.54 1.97 -2.77
C SER A 13 -11.74 2.98 -3.56
N PHE A 14 -10.61 3.43 -3.02
CA PHE A 14 -9.74 4.36 -3.72
C PHE A 14 -9.16 3.73 -4.99
N VAL A 15 -8.67 2.50 -4.88
CA VAL A 15 -8.12 1.78 -6.03
C VAL A 15 -9.19 1.58 -7.10
N ALA A 16 -10.40 1.20 -6.72
CA ALA A 16 -11.50 1.02 -7.66
C ALA A 16 -11.85 2.30 -8.41
N ALA A 17 -11.77 3.45 -7.74
CA ALA A 17 -12.08 4.74 -8.34
C ALA A 17 -10.99 5.20 -9.33
N TRP A 18 -9.73 4.89 -9.07
CA TRP A 18 -8.59 5.40 -9.84
C TRP A 18 -7.92 4.38 -10.75
N HIS A 19 -8.04 3.08 -10.41
CA HIS A 19 -7.46 1.98 -11.19
C HIS A 19 -8.51 0.89 -11.39
N ARG A 20 -9.42 1.09 -12.33
CA ARG A 20 -10.60 0.26 -12.55
C ARG A 20 -10.32 -1.21 -12.88
N HIS A 21 -9.12 -1.52 -13.35
CA HIS A 21 -8.79 -2.87 -13.82
C HIS A 21 -8.28 -3.79 -12.72
N HIS A 22 -8.08 -3.28 -11.51
CA HIS A 22 -7.58 -4.07 -10.41
C HIS A 22 -8.74 -4.60 -9.57
N LYS A 23 -8.68 -5.88 -9.26
CA LYS A 23 -9.64 -6.50 -8.34
C LYS A 23 -9.34 -6.01 -6.92
N PRO A 24 -10.36 -5.92 -6.06
CA PRO A 24 -10.15 -5.61 -4.65
C PRO A 24 -9.20 -6.62 -4.00
N VAL A 25 -8.37 -6.14 -3.08
CA VAL A 25 -7.53 -7.00 -2.26
C VAL A 25 -8.41 -7.59 -1.16
N VAL A 26 -8.33 -8.91 -0.95
CA VAL A 26 -9.19 -9.62 -0.02
C VAL A 26 -8.72 -9.50 1.43
N GLY A 27 -7.41 -9.40 1.64
CA GLY A 27 -6.85 -9.25 2.98
C GLY A 27 -5.53 -8.48 2.94
N HIS A 28 -5.15 -7.89 4.06
CA HIS A 28 -3.90 -7.13 4.14
C HIS A 28 -3.26 -7.28 5.52
N LYS A 29 -2.01 -6.86 5.60
CA LYS A 29 -1.35 -6.64 6.90
C LYS A 29 -1.62 -5.22 7.36
N PHE A 30 -1.49 -4.24 6.45
CA PHE A 30 -1.85 -2.85 6.74
C PHE A 30 -2.04 -2.10 5.43
N SER A 31 -2.71 -0.95 5.52
CA SER A 31 -2.84 0.00 4.42
C SER A 31 -2.58 1.39 4.95
N ILE A 32 -1.96 2.22 4.11
CA ILE A 32 -1.62 3.60 4.46
C ILE A 32 -2.10 4.49 3.33
N GLY A 33 -2.66 5.62 3.68
CA GLY A 33 -3.02 6.65 2.73
C GLY A 33 -2.16 7.88 2.89
N CYS A 34 -2.17 8.75 1.89
CA CYS A 34 -1.60 10.07 2.02
C CYS A 34 -2.59 11.12 1.53
N LYS A 35 -2.59 12.26 2.22
CA LYS A 35 -3.48 13.38 1.93
C LYS A 35 -2.70 14.62 1.59
N THR A 36 -3.25 15.41 0.69
CA THR A 36 -2.80 16.76 0.38
C THR A 36 -4.02 17.66 0.43
N ASP A 37 -3.94 18.74 1.20
CA ASP A 37 -5.04 19.70 1.37
C ASP A 37 -6.36 19.02 1.76
N GLY A 38 -6.27 18.04 2.67
CA GLY A 38 -7.44 17.33 3.19
C GLY A 38 -8.01 16.25 2.25
N ARG A 39 -7.40 16.05 1.08
CA ARG A 39 -7.85 15.04 0.11
C ARG A 39 -6.93 13.84 0.09
N LEU A 40 -7.52 12.66 0.05
CA LEU A 40 -6.77 11.42 -0.15
C LEU A 40 -6.25 11.39 -1.59
N VAL A 41 -4.93 11.38 -1.76
CA VAL A 41 -4.30 11.39 -3.08
C VAL A 41 -3.55 10.10 -3.40
N GLY A 42 -3.48 9.19 -2.46
CA GLY A 42 -2.84 7.90 -2.70
C GLY A 42 -3.06 6.93 -1.56
N VAL A 43 -2.96 5.64 -1.89
CA VAL A 43 -3.00 4.56 -0.92
C VAL A 43 -1.98 3.49 -1.29
N VAL A 44 -1.47 2.81 -0.28
CA VAL A 44 -0.66 1.61 -0.45
C VAL A 44 -1.29 0.51 0.40
N ILE A 45 -1.44 -0.68 -0.20
CA ILE A 45 -1.96 -1.86 0.48
C ILE A 45 -0.82 -2.87 0.55
N VAL A 46 -0.49 -3.30 1.76
CA VAL A 46 0.64 -4.20 2.01
C VAL A 46 0.11 -5.47 2.66
N GLY A 47 0.52 -6.60 2.13
CA GLY A 47 0.09 -7.89 2.63
C GLY A 47 1.15 -8.95 2.44
N ARG A 48 0.73 -10.22 2.57
CA ARG A 48 1.61 -11.34 2.36
C ARG A 48 1.96 -11.45 0.88
N PRO A 49 3.18 -11.95 0.55
CA PRO A 49 3.52 -12.18 -0.85
C PRO A 49 2.53 -13.12 -1.54
N VAL A 50 2.18 -12.79 -2.77
CA VAL A 50 1.30 -13.63 -3.59
C VAL A 50 1.98 -14.95 -3.90
N SER A 51 3.30 -14.92 -4.18
CA SER A 51 4.07 -16.12 -4.42
C SER A 51 4.37 -16.82 -3.09
N ARG A 52 3.96 -18.08 -2.98
CA ARG A 52 4.24 -18.88 -1.79
C ARG A 52 5.74 -19.07 -1.55
N TYR A 53 6.54 -18.99 -2.60
CA TYR A 53 8.00 -19.13 -2.49
C TYR A 53 8.65 -17.93 -1.80
N LEU A 54 7.99 -16.79 -1.84
CA LEU A 54 8.48 -15.55 -1.23
C LEU A 54 7.83 -15.30 0.13
N ASP A 55 6.80 -16.06 0.48
CA ASP A 55 6.06 -15.91 1.73
C ASP A 55 6.73 -16.71 2.84
N ASP A 56 7.84 -16.18 3.34
CA ASP A 56 8.69 -16.82 4.36
C ASP A 56 8.41 -16.34 5.78
N GLY A 57 7.34 -15.56 5.97
CA GLY A 57 7.01 -14.98 7.28
C GLY A 57 7.81 -13.72 7.62
N GLN A 58 8.80 -13.36 6.81
CA GLN A 58 9.66 -12.20 7.03
C GLN A 58 9.60 -11.18 5.89
N THR A 59 8.80 -11.48 4.87
CA THR A 59 8.67 -10.66 3.67
C THR A 59 7.22 -10.19 3.53
N LEU A 60 7.04 -8.92 3.23
CA LEU A 60 5.75 -8.37 2.85
C LEU A 60 5.79 -7.91 1.39
N GLU A 61 4.63 -7.80 0.80
CA GLU A 61 4.49 -7.35 -0.59
C GLU A 61 3.57 -6.14 -0.67
N VAL A 62 3.96 -5.16 -1.48
CA VAL A 62 3.06 -4.08 -1.85
C VAL A 62 2.07 -4.66 -2.86
N ASN A 63 0.87 -4.98 -2.40
CA ASN A 63 -0.16 -5.59 -3.25
C ASN A 63 -0.80 -4.56 -4.20
N ARG A 64 -0.93 -3.33 -3.73
CA ARG A 64 -1.45 -2.22 -4.54
C ARG A 64 -0.77 -0.93 -4.11
N LEU A 65 -0.44 -0.10 -5.07
CA LEU A 65 0.02 1.26 -4.85
C LEU A 65 -0.66 2.13 -5.89
N CYS A 66 -1.55 2.98 -5.44
CA CYS A 66 -2.42 3.75 -6.33
C CYS A 66 -2.43 5.21 -5.89
N THR A 67 -2.22 6.11 -6.84
CA THR A 67 -2.27 7.56 -6.56
C THR A 67 -3.08 8.27 -7.63
N THR A 68 -3.48 9.51 -7.34
CA THR A 68 -4.16 10.37 -8.31
C THR A 68 -3.20 11.00 -9.32
N GLY A 69 -1.90 10.68 -9.23
CA GLY A 69 -0.85 11.32 -10.01
C GLY A 69 -0.18 12.48 -9.29
N ALA A 70 -0.50 12.69 -8.00
CA ALA A 70 0.14 13.73 -7.20
C ALA A 70 1.65 13.49 -7.15
N LYS A 71 2.42 14.58 -7.32
CA LYS A 71 3.88 14.51 -7.38
C LYS A 71 4.43 13.90 -6.09
N ASN A 72 5.33 12.95 -6.24
CA ASN A 72 6.03 12.26 -5.14
C ASN A 72 5.14 11.36 -4.26
N ALA A 73 3.85 11.22 -4.57
CA ALA A 73 2.95 10.40 -3.75
C ALA A 73 3.38 8.93 -3.70
N CYS A 74 3.79 8.36 -4.85
CA CYS A 74 4.22 6.97 -4.90
C CYS A 74 5.44 6.71 -4.03
N SER A 75 6.49 7.52 -4.17
CA SER A 75 7.71 7.35 -3.37
C SER A 75 7.46 7.62 -1.90
N PHE A 76 6.60 8.58 -1.57
CA PHE A 76 6.22 8.89 -0.20
C PHE A 76 5.52 7.71 0.47
N LEU A 77 4.55 7.10 -0.22
CA LEU A 77 3.82 5.94 0.27
C LEU A 77 4.71 4.70 0.36
N TYR A 78 5.55 4.49 -0.64
CA TYR A 78 6.46 3.34 -0.65
C TYR A 78 7.42 3.40 0.53
N ALA A 79 8.00 4.57 0.78
CA ALA A 79 8.90 4.77 1.92
C ALA A 79 8.18 4.55 3.25
N ALA A 80 6.93 5.04 3.36
CA ALA A 80 6.12 4.83 4.56
C ALA A 80 5.84 3.35 4.79
N ALA A 81 5.50 2.62 3.73
CA ALA A 81 5.24 1.18 3.80
C ALA A 81 6.49 0.42 4.25
N ALA A 82 7.66 0.78 3.71
CA ALA A 82 8.91 0.16 4.08
C ALA A 82 9.25 0.40 5.55
N ARG A 83 9.07 1.62 6.04
CA ARG A 83 9.30 1.95 7.46
C ARG A 83 8.35 1.18 8.36
N ALA A 84 7.07 1.10 7.99
CA ALA A 84 6.07 0.38 8.78
C ALA A 84 6.39 -1.12 8.83
N ALA A 85 6.74 -1.72 7.70
CA ALA A 85 7.12 -3.14 7.65
C ALA A 85 8.32 -3.43 8.55
N LYS A 86 9.33 -2.57 8.49
CA LYS A 86 10.53 -2.71 9.32
C LYS A 86 10.18 -2.59 10.81
N ALA A 87 9.35 -1.62 11.18
CA ALA A 87 8.92 -1.42 12.56
C ALA A 87 8.13 -2.62 13.08
N MET A 88 7.44 -3.34 12.21
CA MET A 88 6.68 -4.55 12.55
C MET A 88 7.57 -5.82 12.61
N GLY A 89 8.85 -5.69 12.33
CA GLY A 89 9.79 -6.81 12.39
C GLY A 89 10.02 -7.57 11.10
N TYR A 90 9.47 -7.09 9.99
CA TYR A 90 9.71 -7.72 8.69
C TYR A 90 11.07 -7.33 8.14
N ARG A 91 11.71 -8.26 7.43
CA ARG A 91 13.04 -8.04 6.85
C ARG A 91 13.02 -7.45 5.45
N LYS A 92 11.98 -7.78 4.68
CA LYS A 92 11.87 -7.36 3.28
C LYS A 92 10.49 -6.86 2.98
N ILE A 93 10.45 -5.90 2.06
CA ILE A 93 9.22 -5.54 1.38
C ILE A 93 9.51 -5.60 -0.12
N ILE A 94 8.63 -6.26 -0.86
CA ILE A 94 8.78 -6.44 -2.30
C ILE A 94 7.60 -5.82 -3.02
N THR A 95 7.79 -5.52 -4.29
CA THR A 95 6.73 -5.03 -5.14
C THR A 95 6.87 -5.67 -6.53
N TYR A 96 5.73 -5.90 -7.18
CA TYR A 96 5.69 -6.28 -8.58
C TYR A 96 5.29 -5.08 -9.42
N THR A 97 6.00 -4.87 -10.48
CA THR A 97 5.70 -3.80 -11.42
C THR A 97 5.03 -4.35 -12.68
#